data_26aa4132080c23317020521cbbd73a7f
#
_entry.id   26aa4132080c23317020521cbbd73a7f
#
_cell.length_a   1.000
_cell.length_b   1.000
_cell.length_c   1.000
_cell.angle_alpha   90.00
_cell.angle_beta   90.00
_cell.angle_gamma   90.00
#
_symmetry.space_group_name_H-M   'P 1'
#
loop_
_entity.id
_entity.type
_entity.pdbx_description
1 polymer ?
#
loop_
_entity_poly.entity_id
_entity_poly.type
_entity_poly.pdbx_seq_one_letter_code
_entity_poly.pdbx_strand_id
1 'polypeptide(L)'
;MNVSQEIIGVVLAGGRATRMGGKDKGLQLLNGKPLWQHVADTLAGQVTTIAISANRHIDTYRRSGYAVYQDSLENYPGPLAGMLSVMQQSHGEWFIFCPCDTPFIPSCLVERLFLLRGTAPVVWVHDGERDHPAIALMHRSLAPALQAYLAARERRVMVFMRESGGHSVDFSDVKSAFVNVNTSEDLQMMQEKR
;
A
#
# COMPACT_ATOMS: atom_id res chain seq x y z
N MET A 1 -4.64 0.25 -25.60
CA MET A 1 -5.16 1.32 -24.75
C MET A 1 -4.00 2.18 -24.29
N ASN A 2 -3.97 3.44 -24.68
CA ASN A 2 -2.99 4.38 -24.16
C ASN A 2 -3.33 4.71 -22.70
N VAL A 3 -2.82 3.94 -21.77
CA VAL A 3 -2.83 4.34 -20.36
C VAL A 3 -1.60 5.24 -20.17
N SER A 4 -1.70 6.46 -20.68
CA SER A 4 -0.69 7.50 -20.42
C SER A 4 -0.93 8.22 -19.09
N GLN A 5 -1.73 7.63 -18.21
CA GLN A 5 -1.88 8.11 -16.85
C GLN A 5 -0.79 7.47 -16.00
N GLU A 6 0.09 8.30 -15.47
CA GLU A 6 1.18 7.83 -14.63
C GLU A 6 0.65 7.29 -13.31
N ILE A 7 0.71 5.97 -13.15
CA ILE A 7 0.39 5.29 -11.89
C ILE A 7 1.70 5.01 -11.16
N ILE A 8 1.84 5.55 -9.97
CA ILE A 8 2.97 5.24 -9.08
C ILE A 8 2.57 4.10 -8.16
N GLY A 9 3.36 3.03 -8.14
CA GLY A 9 3.26 1.96 -7.16
C GLY A 9 3.96 2.33 -5.87
N VAL A 10 3.27 2.25 -4.74
CA VAL A 10 3.79 2.65 -3.44
C VAL A 10 3.73 1.49 -2.47
N VAL A 11 4.89 1.07 -1.98
CA VAL A 11 4.99 0.10 -0.89
C VAL A 11 4.91 0.85 0.43
N LEU A 12 3.90 0.58 1.23
CA LEU A 12 3.73 1.13 2.58
C LEU A 12 4.53 0.28 3.57
N ALA A 13 5.73 0.71 3.89
CA ALA A 13 6.65 0.07 4.84
C ALA A 13 6.76 0.83 6.16
N GLY A 14 6.05 1.93 6.31
CA GLY A 14 5.92 2.68 7.56
C GLY A 14 4.96 1.99 8.53
N GLY A 15 5.13 2.26 9.80
CA GLY A 15 4.26 1.74 10.86
C GLY A 15 5.05 1.24 12.07
N ARG A 16 4.35 1.04 13.18
CA ARG A 16 4.95 0.49 14.39
C ARG A 16 5.06 -1.02 14.27
N ALA A 17 6.26 -1.55 14.22
CA ALA A 17 6.54 -2.99 14.18
C ALA A 17 6.33 -3.66 15.55
N THR A 18 5.23 -3.34 16.25
CA THR A 18 4.96 -3.82 17.60
C THR A 18 4.68 -5.32 17.68
N ARG A 19 4.18 -5.91 16.57
CA ARG A 19 3.79 -7.33 16.52
C ARG A 19 4.90 -8.29 16.11
N MET A 20 6.03 -7.79 15.66
CA MET A 20 7.21 -8.58 15.29
C MET A 20 8.41 -8.30 16.20
N GLY A 21 8.17 -8.12 17.51
CA GLY A 21 9.23 -7.88 18.48
C GLY A 21 10.01 -6.58 18.29
N GLY A 22 9.36 -5.53 17.77
CA GLY A 22 10.00 -4.25 17.48
C GLY A 22 10.85 -4.22 16.21
N LYS A 23 10.93 -5.31 15.47
CA LYS A 23 11.64 -5.37 14.18
C LYS A 23 10.81 -4.71 13.07
N ASP A 24 11.48 -4.09 12.10
CA ASP A 24 10.83 -3.56 10.92
C ASP A 24 10.22 -4.72 10.10
N LYS A 25 8.89 -4.72 9.99
CA LYS A 25 8.16 -5.79 9.31
C LYS A 25 8.56 -5.90 7.83
N GLY A 26 8.75 -4.78 7.15
CA GLY A 26 9.12 -4.77 5.74
C GLY A 26 10.47 -5.43 5.46
N LEU A 27 11.38 -5.44 6.43
CA LEU A 27 12.72 -6.03 6.31
C LEU A 27 12.78 -7.50 6.71
N GLN A 28 11.69 -8.09 7.22
CA GLN A 28 11.65 -9.51 7.52
C GLN A 28 11.70 -10.34 6.24
N LEU A 29 12.44 -11.44 6.28
CA LEU A 29 12.68 -12.28 5.11
C LEU A 29 11.59 -13.35 4.95
N LEU A 30 11.04 -13.44 3.75
CA LEU A 30 10.20 -14.55 3.29
C LEU A 30 10.94 -15.22 2.13
N ASN A 31 11.35 -16.47 2.30
CA ASN A 31 12.16 -17.20 1.31
C ASN A 31 13.41 -16.42 0.84
N GLY A 32 14.14 -15.83 1.79
CA GLY A 32 15.37 -15.09 1.54
C GLY A 32 15.21 -13.68 0.97
N LYS A 33 13.99 -13.20 0.75
CA LYS A 33 13.70 -11.87 0.19
C LYS A 33 12.87 -11.05 1.20
N PRO A 34 13.19 -9.76 1.44
CA PRO A 34 12.40 -8.92 2.33
C PRO A 34 10.94 -8.80 1.88
N LEU A 35 10.01 -8.72 2.83
CA LEU A 35 8.57 -8.60 2.54
C LEU A 35 8.26 -7.43 1.62
N TRP A 36 8.85 -6.25 1.87
CA TRP A 36 8.64 -5.08 1.02
C TRP A 36 9.02 -5.34 -0.44
N GLN A 37 10.06 -6.13 -0.67
CA GLN A 37 10.56 -6.41 -2.03
C GLN A 37 9.65 -7.36 -2.79
N HIS A 38 9.00 -8.31 -2.12
CA HIS A 38 7.94 -9.13 -2.75
C HIS A 38 6.84 -8.27 -3.35
N VAL A 39 6.38 -7.26 -2.58
CA VAL A 39 5.36 -6.32 -3.03
C VAL A 39 5.88 -5.45 -4.18
N ALA A 40 7.07 -4.87 -4.02
CA ALA A 40 7.67 -4.01 -5.03
C ALA A 40 7.89 -4.74 -6.37
N ASP A 41 8.38 -5.98 -6.34
CA ASP A 41 8.62 -6.79 -7.54
C ASP A 41 7.30 -7.07 -8.31
N THR A 42 6.22 -7.37 -7.59
CA THR A 42 4.91 -7.59 -8.21
C THR A 42 4.32 -6.30 -8.77
N LEU A 43 4.46 -5.17 -8.07
CA LEU A 43 4.04 -3.87 -8.58
C LEU A 43 4.86 -3.43 -9.80
N ALA A 44 6.15 -3.71 -9.83
CA ALA A 44 7.04 -3.36 -10.95
C ALA A 44 6.61 -3.98 -12.29
N GLY A 45 5.91 -5.10 -12.26
CA GLY A 45 5.28 -5.70 -13.44
C GLY A 45 3.99 -5.03 -13.90
N GLN A 46 3.45 -4.11 -13.11
CA GLN A 46 2.14 -3.50 -13.34
C GLN A 46 2.20 -1.96 -13.53
N VAL A 47 3.25 -1.33 -13.03
CA VAL A 47 3.46 0.14 -13.08
C VAL A 47 4.89 0.46 -13.49
N THR A 48 5.15 1.68 -13.95
CA THR A 48 6.48 2.10 -14.42
C THR A 48 7.35 2.70 -13.31
N THR A 49 6.74 3.22 -12.25
CA THR A 49 7.44 3.91 -11.16
C THR A 49 7.05 3.30 -9.83
N ILE A 50 8.05 2.94 -9.02
CA ILE A 50 7.88 2.42 -7.66
C ILE A 50 8.44 3.42 -6.66
N ALA A 51 7.72 3.63 -5.57
CA ALA A 51 8.16 4.40 -4.42
C ALA A 51 7.93 3.59 -3.13
N ILE A 52 8.65 3.96 -2.08
CA ILE A 52 8.52 3.35 -0.76
C ILE A 52 8.17 4.43 0.24
N SER A 53 7.14 4.21 1.05
CA SER A 53 6.81 5.02 2.21
C SER A 53 7.39 4.35 3.45
N ALA A 54 8.36 4.98 4.11
CA ALA A 54 9.03 4.44 5.29
C ALA A 54 9.48 5.55 6.22
N ASN A 55 9.43 5.30 7.54
CA ASN A 55 9.85 6.24 8.57
C ASN A 55 11.09 5.78 9.36
N ARG A 56 11.51 4.54 9.13
CA ARG A 56 12.70 3.92 9.76
C ARG A 56 13.50 3.18 8.70
N HIS A 57 14.77 2.93 9.01
CA HIS A 57 15.70 2.22 8.11
C HIS A 57 15.75 2.80 6.69
N ILE A 58 15.65 4.11 6.59
CA ILE A 58 15.54 4.84 5.32
C ILE A 58 16.68 4.50 4.37
N ASP A 59 17.91 4.43 4.88
CA ASP A 59 19.09 4.11 4.05
C ASP A 59 19.02 2.69 3.49
N THR A 60 18.44 1.76 4.25
CA THR A 60 18.24 0.38 3.77
C THR A 60 17.29 0.36 2.58
N TYR A 61 16.15 1.06 2.67
CA TYR A 61 15.20 1.16 1.56
C TYR A 61 15.77 1.92 0.37
N ARG A 62 16.53 3.00 0.60
CA ARG A 62 17.18 3.78 -0.47
C ARG A 62 18.19 2.98 -1.29
N ARG A 63 18.82 1.96 -0.73
CA ARG A 63 19.73 1.05 -1.45
C ARG A 63 19.05 0.29 -2.58
N SER A 64 17.73 0.19 -2.56
CA SER A 64 16.95 -0.39 -3.67
C SER A 64 17.01 0.41 -4.96
N GLY A 65 17.34 1.70 -4.87
CA GLY A 65 17.26 2.65 -5.97
C GLY A 65 15.90 3.31 -6.15
N TYR A 66 14.87 2.86 -5.42
CA TYR A 66 13.55 3.48 -5.43
C TYR A 66 13.53 4.76 -4.59
N ALA A 67 12.65 5.70 -4.95
CA ALA A 67 12.39 6.88 -4.13
C ALA A 67 11.76 6.46 -2.79
N VAL A 68 12.27 7.00 -1.69
CA VAL A 68 11.77 6.73 -0.34
C VAL A 68 11.25 8.03 0.25
N TYR A 69 10.00 8.03 0.66
CA TYR A 69 9.32 9.16 1.25
C TYR A 69 9.00 8.90 2.71
N GLN A 70 9.30 9.89 3.55
CA GLN A 70 8.97 9.87 4.97
C GLN A 70 7.66 10.62 5.21
N ASP A 71 6.94 10.23 6.26
CA ASP A 71 5.75 10.94 6.69
C ASP A 71 6.10 12.35 7.14
N SER A 72 5.36 13.33 6.63
CA SER A 72 5.44 14.71 7.11
C SER A 72 4.75 14.92 8.46
N LEU A 73 3.87 13.99 8.86
CA LEU A 73 3.19 13.95 10.14
C LEU A 73 3.84 12.91 11.05
N GLU A 74 4.59 13.35 12.03
CA GLU A 74 5.25 12.46 12.98
C GLU A 74 4.23 11.69 13.85
N ASN A 75 4.53 10.42 14.09
CA ASN A 75 3.77 9.56 14.99
C ASN A 75 2.27 9.39 14.65
N TYR A 76 1.88 9.64 13.41
CA TYR A 76 0.49 9.42 13.00
C TYR A 76 0.23 7.92 12.78
N PRO A 77 -0.76 7.31 13.48
CA PRO A 77 -1.04 5.88 13.31
C PRO A 77 -1.79 5.59 12.01
N GLY A 78 -1.52 4.42 11.45
CA GLY A 78 -2.18 3.93 10.24
C GLY A 78 -1.56 4.43 8.93
N PRO A 79 -2.12 4.03 7.78
CA PRO A 79 -1.52 4.24 6.47
C PRO A 79 -1.75 5.62 5.85
N LEU A 80 -2.73 6.39 6.35
CA LEU A 80 -3.15 7.63 5.68
C LEU A 80 -2.06 8.71 5.62
N ALA A 81 -1.25 8.83 6.67
CA ALA A 81 -0.16 9.81 6.69
C ALA A 81 0.91 9.48 5.64
N GLY A 82 1.26 8.21 5.49
CA GLY A 82 2.17 7.74 4.44
C GLY A 82 1.62 7.96 3.04
N MET A 83 0.35 7.69 2.82
CA MET A 83 -0.34 7.94 1.55
C MET A 83 -0.30 9.43 1.19
N LEU A 84 -0.66 10.31 2.12
CA LEU A 84 -0.62 11.76 1.91
C LEU A 84 0.79 12.24 1.59
N SER A 85 1.78 11.80 2.36
CA SER A 85 3.17 12.26 2.20
C SER A 85 3.74 11.91 0.83
N VAL A 86 3.43 10.71 0.31
CA VAL A 86 3.85 10.33 -1.05
C VAL A 86 3.13 11.17 -2.10
N MET A 87 1.83 11.40 -1.97
CA MET A 87 1.08 12.23 -2.91
C MET A 87 1.57 13.67 -2.95
N GLN A 88 1.98 14.23 -1.81
CA GLN A 88 2.50 15.61 -1.72
C GLN A 88 3.92 15.76 -2.26
N GLN A 89 4.76 14.74 -2.12
CA GLN A 89 6.18 14.79 -2.44
C GLN A 89 6.52 14.25 -3.84
N SER A 90 5.58 13.62 -4.52
CA SER A 90 5.76 13.02 -5.85
C SER A 90 4.80 13.63 -6.87
N HIS A 91 4.95 13.27 -8.15
CA HIS A 91 4.22 13.90 -9.26
C HIS A 91 3.23 12.96 -9.99
N GLY A 92 2.96 11.77 -9.47
CA GLY A 92 1.99 10.85 -10.07
C GLY A 92 0.56 11.40 -10.10
N GLU A 93 -0.24 10.95 -11.04
CA GLU A 93 -1.68 11.22 -11.10
C GLU A 93 -2.47 10.22 -10.27
N TRP A 94 -2.12 8.95 -10.40
CA TRP A 94 -2.70 7.85 -9.65
C TRP A 94 -1.64 7.15 -8.80
N PHE A 95 -2.05 6.64 -7.65
CA PHE A 95 -1.20 5.92 -6.73
C PHE A 95 -1.85 4.60 -6.36
N ILE A 96 -1.14 3.49 -6.56
CA ILE A 96 -1.51 2.19 -6.00
C ILE A 96 -0.71 1.97 -4.72
N PHE A 97 -1.38 1.94 -3.59
CA PHE A 97 -0.78 1.69 -2.29
C PHE A 97 -0.93 0.21 -1.93
N CYS A 98 0.15 -0.39 -1.46
CA CYS A 98 0.17 -1.77 -0.98
C CYS A 98 1.03 -1.85 0.28
N PRO A 99 0.53 -2.42 1.39
CA PRO A 99 1.34 -2.64 2.57
C PRO A 99 2.34 -3.77 2.35
N CYS A 100 3.47 -3.70 3.05
CA CYS A 100 4.50 -4.73 2.96
C CYS A 100 4.11 -6.08 3.56
N ASP A 101 3.03 -6.15 4.34
CA ASP A 101 2.57 -7.36 5.00
C ASP A 101 1.63 -8.23 4.15
N THR A 102 1.39 -7.85 2.91
CA THR A 102 0.64 -8.63 1.91
C THR A 102 1.54 -9.00 0.74
N PRO A 103 2.49 -9.95 0.92
CA PRO A 103 3.55 -10.20 -0.07
C PRO A 103 3.08 -10.89 -1.35
N PHE A 104 1.85 -11.43 -1.39
CA PHE A 104 1.32 -12.21 -2.50
C PHE A 104 0.25 -11.48 -3.32
N ILE A 105 0.25 -10.15 -3.33
CA ILE A 105 -0.69 -9.37 -4.16
C ILE A 105 -0.70 -9.88 -5.60
N PRO A 106 -1.89 -9.95 -6.26
CA PRO A 106 -1.98 -10.55 -7.59
C PRO A 106 -1.43 -9.63 -8.69
N SER A 107 -0.95 -10.23 -9.77
CA SER A 107 -0.45 -9.51 -10.94
C SER A 107 -1.52 -8.72 -11.70
N CYS A 108 -2.80 -8.99 -11.45
CA CYS A 108 -3.93 -8.25 -12.03
C CYS A 108 -4.43 -7.10 -11.15
N LEU A 109 -3.76 -6.80 -10.04
CA LEU A 109 -4.25 -5.85 -9.03
C LEU A 109 -4.53 -4.47 -9.61
N VAL A 110 -3.53 -3.87 -10.21
CA VAL A 110 -3.61 -2.47 -10.69
C VAL A 110 -4.61 -2.33 -11.83
N GLU A 111 -4.55 -3.22 -12.81
CA GLU A 111 -5.46 -3.20 -13.95
C GLU A 111 -6.92 -3.35 -13.51
N ARG A 112 -7.23 -4.30 -12.63
CA ARG A 112 -8.59 -4.54 -12.15
C ARG A 112 -9.13 -3.34 -11.36
N LEU A 113 -8.35 -2.79 -10.45
CA LEU A 113 -8.75 -1.59 -9.71
C LEU A 113 -8.98 -0.41 -10.66
N PHE A 114 -8.09 -0.21 -11.62
CA PHE A 114 -8.19 0.89 -12.56
C PHE A 114 -9.42 0.77 -13.48
N LEU A 115 -9.67 -0.40 -14.03
CA LEU A 115 -10.80 -0.64 -14.93
C LEU A 115 -12.15 -0.55 -14.22
N LEU A 116 -12.22 -1.00 -12.96
CA LEU A 116 -13.49 -1.07 -12.22
C LEU A 116 -13.73 0.14 -11.31
N ARG A 117 -12.88 1.17 -11.36
CA ARG A 117 -13.06 2.37 -10.55
C ARG A 117 -14.26 3.23 -10.97
N GLY A 118 -14.70 3.13 -12.22
CA GLY A 118 -15.67 4.06 -12.78
C GLY A 118 -15.15 5.49 -12.73
N THR A 119 -15.93 6.39 -12.12
CA THR A 119 -15.56 7.80 -11.87
C THR A 119 -15.02 8.05 -10.46
N ALA A 120 -14.90 7.02 -9.64
CA ALA A 120 -14.46 7.17 -8.26
C ALA A 120 -12.98 7.58 -8.18
N PRO A 121 -12.62 8.52 -7.29
CA PRO A 121 -11.24 8.95 -7.10
C PRO A 121 -10.43 7.99 -6.23
N VAL A 122 -11.06 7.01 -5.63
CA VAL A 122 -10.42 5.96 -4.83
C VAL A 122 -11.23 4.68 -4.87
N VAL A 123 -10.53 3.56 -5.01
CA VAL A 123 -11.09 2.21 -4.91
C VAL A 123 -10.13 1.32 -4.14
N TRP A 124 -10.65 0.31 -3.46
CA TRP A 124 -9.85 -0.62 -2.65
C TRP A 124 -10.29 -2.06 -2.84
N VAL A 125 -9.46 -2.97 -2.40
CA VAL A 125 -9.71 -4.40 -2.50
C VAL A 125 -10.72 -4.87 -1.45
N HIS A 126 -11.68 -5.69 -1.87
CA HIS A 126 -12.50 -6.56 -1.03
C HIS A 126 -12.26 -8.02 -1.43
N ASP A 127 -11.88 -8.87 -0.49
CA ASP A 127 -11.45 -10.25 -0.80
C ASP A 127 -12.60 -11.28 -0.78
N GLY A 128 -13.83 -10.82 -0.66
CA GLY A 128 -15.03 -11.65 -0.52
C GLY A 128 -15.50 -11.79 0.92
N GLU A 129 -14.63 -11.53 1.91
CA GLU A 129 -14.98 -11.53 3.33
C GLU A 129 -14.77 -10.17 4.00
N ARG A 130 -13.68 -9.46 3.64
CA ARG A 130 -13.35 -8.18 4.26
C ARG A 130 -12.73 -7.20 3.27
N ASP A 131 -12.79 -5.92 3.66
CA ASP A 131 -12.09 -4.83 2.99
C ASP A 131 -10.60 -4.81 3.35
N HIS A 132 -9.78 -4.45 2.36
CA HIS A 132 -8.35 -4.16 2.53
C HIS A 132 -8.07 -2.72 2.11
N PRO A 133 -8.41 -1.73 2.95
CA PRO A 133 -8.34 -0.32 2.54
C PRO A 133 -6.91 0.21 2.37
N ALA A 134 -5.90 -0.48 2.88
CA ALA A 134 -4.50 -0.14 2.63
C ALA A 134 -4.02 -0.61 1.25
N ILE A 135 -4.80 -1.47 0.56
CA ILE A 135 -4.56 -1.87 -0.83
C ILE A 135 -5.56 -1.11 -1.69
N ALA A 136 -5.14 0.06 -2.15
CA ALA A 136 -6.03 1.03 -2.77
C ALA A 136 -5.38 1.77 -3.94
N LEU A 137 -6.18 2.05 -4.95
CA LEU A 137 -5.84 2.97 -6.03
C LEU A 137 -6.49 4.33 -5.73
N MET A 138 -5.69 5.39 -5.62
CA MET A 138 -6.13 6.70 -5.20
C MET A 138 -5.64 7.78 -6.15
N HIS A 139 -6.53 8.69 -6.55
CA HIS A 139 -6.21 9.83 -7.38
C HIS A 139 -5.63 10.98 -6.56
N ARG A 140 -4.65 11.68 -7.12
CA ARG A 140 -3.99 12.85 -6.52
C ARG A 140 -4.96 13.94 -6.04
N SER A 141 -6.10 14.10 -6.68
CA SER A 141 -7.11 15.10 -6.31
C SER A 141 -7.61 14.99 -4.87
N LEU A 142 -7.42 13.83 -4.24
CA LEU A 142 -7.81 13.61 -2.84
C LEU A 142 -6.80 14.13 -1.81
N ALA A 143 -5.61 14.57 -2.22
CA ALA A 143 -4.59 15.05 -1.29
C ALA A 143 -5.05 16.20 -0.39
N PRO A 144 -5.73 17.27 -0.89
CA PRO A 144 -6.24 18.33 -0.02
C PRO A 144 -7.29 17.83 0.99
N ALA A 145 -8.22 16.97 0.57
CA ALA A 145 -9.24 16.41 1.47
C ALA A 145 -8.60 15.49 2.52
N LEU A 146 -7.60 14.70 2.14
CA LEU A 146 -6.88 13.84 3.06
C LEU A 146 -6.07 14.67 4.08
N GLN A 147 -5.45 15.76 3.65
CA GLN A 147 -4.75 16.68 4.54
C GLN A 147 -5.68 17.27 5.58
N ALA A 148 -6.88 17.73 5.18
CA ALA A 148 -7.88 18.27 6.09
C ALA A 148 -8.41 17.20 7.07
N TYR A 149 -8.63 15.97 6.59
CA TYR A 149 -9.06 14.84 7.40
C TYR A 149 -8.05 14.52 8.51
N LEU A 150 -6.77 14.47 8.18
CA LEU A 150 -5.70 14.22 9.15
C LEU A 150 -5.47 15.42 10.10
N ALA A 151 -5.62 16.64 9.61
CA ALA A 151 -5.56 17.86 10.45
C ALA A 151 -6.67 17.90 11.51
N ALA A 152 -7.83 17.34 11.21
CA ALA A 152 -8.94 17.14 12.15
C ALA A 152 -8.68 15.96 13.11
N ARG A 153 -7.52 15.33 13.07
CA ARG A 153 -7.12 14.15 13.87
C ARG A 153 -7.96 12.92 13.62
N GLU A 154 -8.62 12.84 12.49
CA GLU A 154 -9.35 11.64 12.06
C GLU A 154 -8.37 10.57 11.55
N ARG A 155 -8.73 9.29 11.72
CA ARG A 155 -7.81 8.16 11.46
C ARG A 155 -8.44 7.00 10.71
N ARG A 156 -9.75 6.96 10.60
CA ARG A 156 -10.49 5.83 10.06
C ARG A 156 -10.40 5.81 8.54
N VAL A 157 -9.59 4.91 8.02
CA VAL A 157 -9.29 4.81 6.57
C VAL A 157 -10.56 4.59 5.77
N MET A 158 -11.40 3.63 6.17
CA MET A 158 -12.64 3.31 5.46
C MET A 158 -13.63 4.47 5.42
N VAL A 159 -13.73 5.23 6.51
CA VAL A 159 -14.61 6.42 6.57
C VAL A 159 -14.15 7.45 5.54
N PHE A 160 -12.85 7.78 5.55
CA PHE A 160 -12.29 8.70 4.56
C PHE A 160 -12.57 8.26 3.13
N MET A 161 -12.30 7.00 2.82
CA MET A 161 -12.46 6.50 1.45
C MET A 161 -13.89 6.49 0.96
N ARG A 162 -14.85 6.12 1.82
CA ARG A 162 -16.29 6.14 1.50
C ARG A 162 -16.82 7.56 1.33
N GLU A 163 -16.46 8.46 2.24
CA GLU A 163 -16.85 9.87 2.17
C GLU A 163 -16.25 10.59 0.96
N SER A 164 -15.13 10.11 0.45
CA SER A 164 -14.49 10.61 -0.77
C SER A 164 -15.15 10.09 -2.06
N GLY A 165 -16.23 9.32 -1.97
CA GLY A 165 -16.92 8.75 -3.12
C GLY A 165 -16.31 7.46 -3.66
N GLY A 166 -15.50 6.78 -2.84
CA GLY A 166 -14.87 5.52 -3.19
C GLY A 166 -15.78 4.30 -3.01
N HIS A 167 -15.35 3.19 -3.59
CA HIS A 167 -16.00 1.89 -3.43
C HIS A 167 -14.97 0.76 -3.46
N SER A 168 -15.37 -0.42 -2.98
CA SER A 168 -14.55 -1.63 -3.08
C SER A 168 -14.64 -2.27 -4.46
N VAL A 169 -13.59 -3.01 -4.81
CA VAL A 169 -13.54 -3.87 -6.00
C VAL A 169 -13.38 -5.32 -5.55
N ASP A 170 -14.18 -6.20 -6.14
CA ASP A 170 -14.21 -7.63 -5.77
C ASP A 170 -12.98 -8.38 -6.28
N PHE A 171 -12.27 -9.01 -5.36
CA PHE A 171 -11.15 -9.93 -5.58
C PHE A 171 -11.38 -11.29 -4.92
N SER A 172 -12.63 -11.70 -4.72
CA SER A 172 -12.98 -12.98 -4.08
C SER A 172 -12.43 -14.21 -4.83
N ASP A 173 -12.22 -14.10 -6.13
CA ASP A 173 -11.62 -15.13 -6.97
C ASP A 173 -10.14 -15.41 -6.67
N VAL A 174 -9.44 -14.44 -6.04
CA VAL A 174 -8.03 -14.54 -5.63
C VAL A 174 -7.83 -14.21 -4.15
N LYS A 175 -8.80 -14.54 -3.32
CA LYS A 175 -8.83 -14.22 -1.88
C LYS A 175 -7.54 -14.58 -1.15
N SER A 176 -6.93 -15.72 -1.45
CA SER A 176 -5.69 -16.18 -0.80
C SER A 176 -4.48 -15.27 -1.04
N ALA A 177 -4.54 -14.39 -2.05
CA ALA A 177 -3.48 -13.42 -2.33
C ALA A 177 -3.37 -12.32 -1.27
N PHE A 178 -4.43 -12.09 -0.48
CA PHE A 178 -4.51 -10.99 0.49
C PHE A 178 -4.26 -11.42 1.93
N VAL A 179 -3.60 -12.55 2.13
CA VAL A 179 -3.19 -13.01 3.45
C VAL A 179 -2.08 -12.10 4.00
N ASN A 180 -2.29 -11.59 5.21
CA ASN A 180 -1.32 -10.74 5.90
C ASN A 180 -0.27 -11.58 6.63
N VAL A 181 0.97 -11.10 6.63
CA VAL A 181 2.03 -11.56 7.52
C VAL A 181 2.11 -10.58 8.70
N ASN A 182 1.57 -10.95 9.85
CA ASN A 182 1.52 -10.09 11.03
C ASN A 182 2.47 -10.53 12.14
N THR A 183 2.85 -11.80 12.17
CA THR A 183 3.69 -12.40 13.21
C THR A 183 4.84 -13.21 12.61
N SER A 184 5.83 -13.53 13.45
CA SER A 184 6.92 -14.42 13.06
C SER A 184 6.41 -15.83 12.73
N GLU A 185 5.36 -16.27 13.40
CA GLU A 185 4.68 -17.55 13.16
C GLU A 185 4.01 -17.57 11.79
N ASP A 186 3.32 -16.47 11.38
CA ASP A 186 2.75 -16.33 10.05
C ASP A 186 3.83 -16.47 8.97
N LEU A 187 4.96 -15.81 9.18
CA LEU A 187 6.10 -15.86 8.28
C LEU A 187 6.64 -17.28 8.11
N GLN A 188 6.84 -17.98 9.23
CA GLN A 188 7.30 -19.37 9.24
C GLN A 188 6.33 -20.30 8.52
N MET A 189 5.03 -20.19 8.80
CA MET A 189 3.99 -20.99 8.16
C MET A 189 3.93 -20.79 6.63
N MET A 190 4.19 -19.58 6.15
CA MET A 190 4.23 -19.29 4.72
C MET A 190 5.48 -19.87 4.04
N GLN A 191 6.60 -19.98 4.76
CA GLN A 191 7.82 -20.60 4.27
C GLN A 191 7.71 -22.13 4.16
N GLU A 192 6.96 -22.77 5.06
CA GLU A 192 6.79 -24.23 5.11
C GLU A 192 5.81 -24.78 4.06
N LYS A 193 4.95 -23.92 3.48
CA LYS A 193 3.92 -24.31 2.49
C LYS A 193 4.41 -24.41 1.04
N ARG A 194 5.71 -24.35 0.81
CA ARG A 194 6.29 -24.47 -0.54
C ARG A 194 7.12 -25.73 -0.72
#